data_ed11872c28958cf73ee96595b5c64f5c
#
_entry.id   ed11872c28958cf73ee96595b5c64f5c
#
_cell.length_a   1.000
_cell.length_b   1.000
_cell.length_c   1.000
_cell.angle_alpha   90.00
_cell.angle_beta   90.00
_cell.angle_gamma   90.00
#
_symmetry.space_group_name_H-M   'P 1'
#
loop_
_entity.id
_entity.type
_entity.pdbx_description
1 polymer ?
#
loop_
_entity_poly.entity_id
_entity_poly.type
_entity_poly.pdbx_seq_one_letter_code
_entity_poly.pdbx_strand_id
1 'polypeptide(L)'
;MSATVSPDQLPLQRLYHWERTAPDRVAFTQPVGGGQTVDYTWKQVVDQARRMAAHLQAQGIGAGDKVAMLSKNTAHWMMTDYAIWMAGAISVPLYPTLAAGTIRQILEHSEAKLLFVGKLDGWLGMKPGIPEGLPCIHHPLAEADAKKSYPGWDDIVAKTAPLAGEPVRPADDLSTIMYTSGTTGAPKGVMHTFANFMAAVAAGLERIPAGCA
;
A
#
# COMPACT_ATOMS: atom_id res chain seq x y z
N MET A 1 13.61 -19.12 -19.12
CA MET A 1 12.31 -18.76 -19.73
C MET A 1 11.53 -18.01 -18.66
N SER A 2 11.25 -16.74 -18.86
CA SER A 2 10.42 -15.97 -17.91
C SER A 2 9.00 -16.56 -17.98
N ALA A 3 8.52 -17.11 -16.86
CA ALA A 3 7.14 -17.59 -16.78
C ALA A 3 6.22 -16.37 -17.04
N THR A 4 5.46 -16.41 -18.11
CA THR A 4 4.47 -15.38 -18.42
C THR A 4 3.38 -15.47 -17.36
N VAL A 5 3.30 -14.48 -16.48
CA VAL A 5 2.25 -14.42 -15.46
C VAL A 5 0.92 -14.22 -16.18
N SER A 6 -0.03 -15.13 -15.95
CA SER A 6 -1.38 -15.03 -16.53
C SER A 6 -2.10 -13.80 -15.95
N PRO A 7 -2.89 -13.05 -16.76
CA PRO A 7 -3.59 -11.86 -16.27
C PRO A 7 -4.47 -12.08 -15.03
N ASP A 8 -5.11 -13.24 -14.92
CA ASP A 8 -5.94 -13.64 -13.78
C ASP A 8 -5.15 -13.85 -12.47
N GLN A 9 -3.83 -13.96 -12.57
CA GLN A 9 -2.92 -14.09 -11.43
C GLN A 9 -2.38 -12.75 -10.91
N LEU A 10 -2.67 -11.65 -11.59
CA LEU A 10 -2.24 -10.33 -11.12
C LEU A 10 -2.96 -9.93 -9.82
N PRO A 11 -2.34 -9.10 -8.97
CA PRO A 11 -2.82 -8.85 -7.60
C PRO A 11 -4.27 -8.40 -7.52
N LEU A 12 -4.70 -7.45 -8.35
CA LEU A 12 -6.07 -6.94 -8.33
C LEU A 12 -7.08 -8.00 -8.80
N GLN A 13 -6.76 -8.76 -9.84
CA GLN A 13 -7.63 -9.85 -10.31
C GLN A 13 -7.78 -10.95 -9.25
N ARG A 14 -6.70 -11.29 -8.55
CA ARG A 14 -6.75 -12.22 -7.41
C ARG A 14 -7.58 -11.67 -6.26
N LEU A 15 -7.49 -10.39 -5.97
CA LEU A 15 -8.29 -9.71 -4.96
C LEU A 15 -9.79 -9.81 -5.29
N TYR A 16 -10.18 -9.47 -6.53
CA TYR A 16 -11.58 -9.57 -6.98
C TYR A 16 -12.08 -11.00 -7.05
N HIS A 17 -11.21 -11.96 -7.39
CA HIS A 17 -11.55 -13.38 -7.33
C HIS A 17 -12.01 -13.77 -5.92
N TRP A 18 -11.25 -13.41 -4.88
CA TRP A 18 -11.60 -13.72 -3.49
C TRP A 18 -12.83 -12.97 -3.01
N GLU A 19 -13.01 -11.72 -3.41
CA GLU A 19 -14.25 -10.98 -3.13
C GLU A 19 -15.49 -11.69 -3.65
N ARG A 20 -15.42 -12.27 -4.86
CA ARG A 20 -16.56 -12.98 -5.47
C ARG A 20 -16.78 -14.38 -4.92
N THR A 21 -15.70 -15.11 -4.63
CA THR A 21 -15.78 -16.54 -4.29
C THR A 21 -15.84 -16.81 -2.80
N ALA A 22 -15.34 -15.90 -1.98
CA ALA A 22 -15.29 -16.05 -0.52
C ALA A 22 -15.42 -14.70 0.20
N PRO A 23 -16.48 -13.89 -0.06
CA PRO A 23 -16.60 -12.50 0.43
C PRO A 23 -16.51 -12.38 1.94
N ASP A 24 -17.10 -13.31 2.68
CA ASP A 24 -17.20 -13.27 4.13
C ASP A 24 -16.04 -14.02 4.84
N ARG A 25 -15.14 -14.65 4.07
CA ARG A 25 -13.94 -15.27 4.63
C ARG A 25 -12.98 -14.17 5.08
N VAL A 26 -12.37 -14.38 6.27
CA VAL A 26 -11.34 -13.49 6.80
C VAL A 26 -10.12 -13.49 5.88
N ALA A 27 -9.75 -12.29 5.40
CA ALA A 27 -8.57 -12.04 4.60
C ALA A 27 -7.37 -11.66 5.47
N PHE A 28 -7.61 -10.81 6.47
CA PHE A 28 -6.58 -10.33 7.40
C PHE A 28 -7.09 -10.34 8.82
N THR A 29 -6.27 -10.84 9.74
CA THR A 29 -6.43 -10.67 11.20
C THR A 29 -5.37 -9.68 11.68
N GLN A 30 -5.79 -8.49 12.12
CA GLN A 30 -4.92 -7.40 12.55
C GLN A 30 -4.85 -7.32 14.07
N PRO A 31 -3.69 -7.58 14.69
CA PRO A 31 -3.47 -7.28 16.11
C PRO A 31 -3.50 -5.77 16.37
N VAL A 32 -4.34 -5.36 17.33
CA VAL A 32 -4.52 -3.94 17.70
C VAL A 32 -3.94 -3.58 19.06
N GLY A 33 -3.34 -4.54 19.75
CA GLY A 33 -2.75 -4.40 21.07
C GLY A 33 -3.63 -4.99 22.17
N GLY A 34 -3.07 -5.15 23.38
CA GLY A 34 -3.82 -5.70 24.52
C GLY A 34 -4.37 -7.13 24.33
N GLY A 35 -3.77 -7.91 23.42
CA GLY A 35 -4.27 -9.24 23.07
C GLY A 35 -5.50 -9.23 22.15
N GLN A 36 -5.94 -8.07 21.69
CA GLN A 36 -7.10 -7.92 20.80
C GLN A 36 -6.71 -7.96 19.34
N THR A 37 -7.63 -8.46 18.50
CA THR A 37 -7.52 -8.50 17.04
C THR A 37 -8.77 -7.94 16.38
N VAL A 38 -8.60 -7.47 15.15
CA VAL A 38 -9.69 -7.08 14.24
C VAL A 38 -9.56 -7.91 12.98
N ASP A 39 -10.63 -8.58 12.59
CA ASP A 39 -10.70 -9.35 11.37
C ASP A 39 -11.31 -8.50 10.24
N TYR A 40 -10.69 -8.60 9.07
CA TYR A 40 -11.17 -8.00 7.82
C TYR A 40 -11.49 -9.10 6.82
N THR A 41 -12.74 -9.18 6.37
CA THR A 41 -13.15 -10.10 5.32
C THR A 41 -12.73 -9.59 3.94
N TRP A 42 -12.68 -10.47 2.92
CA TRP A 42 -12.36 -10.06 1.55
C TRP A 42 -13.27 -8.94 1.05
N LYS A 43 -14.58 -9.01 1.32
CA LYS A 43 -15.53 -7.96 1.00
C LYS A 43 -15.18 -6.62 1.63
N GLN A 44 -14.82 -6.63 2.92
CA GLN A 44 -14.43 -5.40 3.64
C GLN A 44 -13.11 -4.81 3.11
N VAL A 45 -12.13 -5.66 2.81
CA VAL A 45 -10.84 -5.25 2.25
C VAL A 45 -11.05 -4.56 0.91
N VAL A 46 -11.82 -5.17 0.02
CA VAL A 46 -12.06 -4.62 -1.33
C VAL A 46 -12.91 -3.35 -1.28
N ASP A 47 -13.96 -3.32 -0.45
CA ASP A 47 -14.79 -2.11 -0.29
C ASP A 47 -13.97 -0.92 0.21
N GLN A 48 -13.15 -1.12 1.25
CA GLN A 48 -12.30 -0.04 1.77
C GLN A 48 -11.26 0.41 0.74
N ALA A 49 -10.62 -0.53 0.02
CA ALA A 49 -9.67 -0.21 -1.02
C ALA A 49 -10.30 0.59 -2.17
N ARG A 50 -11.52 0.21 -2.63
CA ARG A 50 -12.27 0.96 -3.65
C ARG A 50 -12.63 2.37 -3.19
N ARG A 51 -13.05 2.56 -1.93
CA ARG A 51 -13.37 3.88 -1.39
C ARG A 51 -12.13 4.76 -1.31
N MET A 52 -11.03 4.22 -0.81
CA MET A 52 -9.78 4.96 -0.77
C MET A 52 -9.25 5.27 -2.18
N ALA A 53 -9.36 4.35 -3.14
CA ALA A 53 -9.01 4.59 -4.54
C ALA A 53 -9.84 5.73 -5.15
N ALA A 54 -11.16 5.76 -4.90
CA ALA A 54 -12.03 6.84 -5.34
C ALA A 54 -11.62 8.19 -4.71
N HIS A 55 -11.24 8.19 -3.43
CA HIS A 55 -10.71 9.38 -2.77
C HIS A 55 -9.41 9.86 -3.41
N LEU A 56 -8.46 8.96 -3.67
CA LEU A 56 -7.20 9.30 -4.35
C LEU A 56 -7.44 9.92 -5.73
N GLN A 57 -8.34 9.34 -6.53
CA GLN A 57 -8.71 9.90 -7.84
C GLN A 57 -9.37 11.29 -7.71
N ALA A 58 -10.22 11.51 -6.70
CA ALA A 58 -10.81 12.79 -6.42
C ALA A 58 -9.78 13.87 -6.02
N GLN A 59 -8.62 13.46 -5.51
CA GLN A 59 -7.47 14.33 -5.24
C GLN A 59 -6.57 14.53 -6.48
N GLY A 60 -6.97 14.02 -7.65
CA GLY A 60 -6.21 14.12 -8.89
C GLY A 60 -5.05 13.12 -9.01
N ILE A 61 -5.03 12.08 -8.17
CA ILE A 61 -4.02 11.01 -8.23
C ILE A 61 -4.49 9.94 -9.23
N GLY A 62 -3.62 9.58 -10.18
CA GLY A 62 -3.96 8.64 -11.23
C GLY A 62 -2.74 8.01 -11.89
N ALA A 63 -2.84 7.69 -13.19
CA ALA A 63 -1.84 6.96 -13.93
C ALA A 63 -0.44 7.62 -13.88
N GLY A 64 0.56 6.85 -13.45
CA GLY A 64 1.95 7.28 -13.34
C GLY A 64 2.30 8.10 -12.09
N ASP A 65 1.30 8.51 -11.29
CA ASP A 65 1.54 9.21 -10.04
C ASP A 65 2.09 8.26 -8.98
N LYS A 66 2.92 8.79 -8.11
CA LYS A 66 3.52 8.03 -7.00
C LYS A 66 2.83 8.40 -5.70
N VAL A 67 2.44 7.38 -4.94
CA VAL A 67 1.87 7.52 -3.59
C VAL A 67 2.76 6.78 -2.62
N ALA A 68 3.27 7.50 -1.64
CA ALA A 68 4.19 6.94 -0.65
C ALA A 68 3.43 6.34 0.54
N MET A 69 4.08 5.38 1.21
CA MET A 69 3.57 4.77 2.42
C MET A 69 4.69 4.51 3.41
N LEU A 70 4.58 5.11 4.61
CA LEU A 70 5.51 4.94 5.72
C LEU A 70 4.79 4.23 6.86
N SER A 71 5.00 2.90 6.98
CA SER A 71 4.31 2.06 7.96
C SER A 71 4.99 0.72 8.13
N LYS A 72 4.89 0.13 9.33
CA LYS A 72 5.03 -1.31 9.53
C LYS A 72 3.91 -2.05 8.81
N ASN A 73 4.12 -3.34 8.53
CA ASN A 73 3.11 -4.20 7.90
C ASN A 73 1.84 -4.30 8.77
N THR A 74 0.71 -3.95 8.18
CA THR A 74 -0.63 -4.01 8.78
C THR A 74 -1.64 -4.37 7.70
N ALA A 75 -2.88 -4.70 8.09
CA ALA A 75 -3.96 -4.88 7.11
C ALA A 75 -4.15 -3.63 6.24
N HIS A 76 -4.06 -2.43 6.83
CA HIS A 76 -4.16 -1.17 6.10
C HIS A 76 -2.98 -0.91 5.16
N TRP A 77 -1.79 -1.46 5.46
CA TRP A 77 -0.66 -1.42 4.53
C TRP A 77 -1.03 -2.11 3.21
N MET A 78 -1.60 -3.33 3.29
CA MET A 78 -2.05 -4.08 2.11
C MET A 78 -3.22 -3.40 1.39
N MET A 79 -4.23 -2.93 2.15
CA MET A 79 -5.37 -2.21 1.57
C MET A 79 -4.95 -0.92 0.87
N THR A 80 -3.90 -0.26 1.36
CA THR A 80 -3.33 0.94 0.73
C THR A 80 -2.70 0.60 -0.63
N ASP A 81 -1.92 -0.47 -0.74
CA ASP A 81 -1.38 -0.89 -2.05
C ASP A 81 -2.50 -1.19 -3.05
N TYR A 82 -3.54 -1.92 -2.63
CA TYR A 82 -4.70 -2.16 -3.49
C TYR A 82 -5.39 -0.86 -3.92
N ALA A 83 -5.58 0.08 -3.01
CA ALA A 83 -6.21 1.37 -3.32
C ALA A 83 -5.37 2.20 -4.30
N ILE A 84 -4.04 2.24 -4.11
CA ILE A 84 -3.10 2.92 -5.01
C ILE A 84 -3.17 2.30 -6.42
N TRP A 85 -3.14 0.98 -6.52
CA TRP A 85 -3.21 0.29 -7.81
C TRP A 85 -4.57 0.44 -8.49
N MET A 86 -5.68 0.40 -7.75
CA MET A 86 -7.03 0.68 -8.27
C MET A 86 -7.16 2.13 -8.77
N ALA A 87 -6.50 3.08 -8.12
CA ALA A 87 -6.46 4.48 -8.57
C ALA A 87 -5.62 4.69 -9.85
N GLY A 88 -4.83 3.67 -10.26
CA GLY A 88 -3.93 3.76 -11.40
C GLY A 88 -2.51 4.19 -11.04
N ALA A 89 -2.23 4.48 -9.78
CA ALA A 89 -0.98 5.02 -9.28
C ALA A 89 0.07 3.94 -8.97
N ILE A 90 1.26 4.37 -8.58
CA ILE A 90 2.43 3.54 -8.24
C ILE A 90 2.70 3.66 -6.75
N SER A 91 2.87 2.54 -6.06
CA SER A 91 3.20 2.51 -4.64
C SER A 91 4.69 2.79 -4.39
N VAL A 92 4.99 3.60 -3.38
CA VAL A 92 6.35 3.87 -2.92
C VAL A 92 6.43 3.55 -1.42
N PRO A 93 6.63 2.28 -1.06
CA PRO A 93 6.75 1.88 0.34
C PRO A 93 8.11 2.31 0.91
N LEU A 94 8.07 2.95 2.09
CA LEU A 94 9.25 3.34 2.86
C LEU A 94 9.42 2.40 4.06
N TYR A 95 10.67 2.04 4.36
CA TYR A 95 10.97 1.26 5.55
C TYR A 95 10.60 2.03 6.83
N PRO A 96 9.96 1.39 7.82
CA PRO A 96 9.46 2.05 9.03
C PRO A 96 10.56 2.40 10.05
N THR A 97 11.83 2.27 9.66
CA THR A 97 13.01 2.57 10.49
C THR A 97 13.91 3.64 9.89
N LEU A 98 13.48 4.29 8.81
CA LEU A 98 14.27 5.31 8.12
C LEU A 98 14.40 6.59 8.96
N ALA A 99 15.57 7.22 8.89
CA ALA A 99 15.78 8.54 9.45
C ALA A 99 15.06 9.63 8.62
N ALA A 100 14.69 10.74 9.24
CA ALA A 100 13.98 11.84 8.61
C ALA A 100 14.64 12.34 7.31
N GLY A 101 15.96 12.49 7.29
CA GLY A 101 16.70 12.92 6.10
C GLY A 101 16.53 11.97 4.91
N THR A 102 16.56 10.66 5.16
CA THR A 102 16.34 9.65 4.11
C THR A 102 14.89 9.63 3.64
N ILE A 103 13.92 9.78 4.56
CA ILE A 103 12.49 9.90 4.21
C ILE A 103 12.30 11.07 3.25
N ARG A 104 12.84 12.26 3.58
CA ARG A 104 12.76 13.45 2.72
C ARG A 104 13.34 13.18 1.34
N GLN A 105 14.55 12.63 1.26
CA GLN A 105 15.19 12.31 -0.02
C GLN A 105 14.35 11.39 -0.88
N ILE A 106 13.74 10.34 -0.28
CA ILE A 106 12.88 9.41 -1.02
C ILE A 106 11.61 10.11 -1.51
N LEU A 107 10.93 10.88 -0.66
CA LEU A 107 9.69 11.56 -1.01
C LEU A 107 9.90 12.59 -2.13
N GLU A 108 10.99 13.36 -2.06
CA GLU A 108 11.37 14.34 -3.09
C GLU A 108 11.79 13.64 -4.40
N HIS A 109 12.68 12.64 -4.33
CA HIS A 109 13.16 11.92 -5.51
C HIS A 109 12.06 11.13 -6.22
N SER A 110 11.13 10.53 -5.47
CA SER A 110 10.00 9.82 -6.05
C SER A 110 8.91 10.75 -6.59
N GLU A 111 8.95 12.03 -6.24
CA GLU A 111 7.88 13.00 -6.53
C GLU A 111 6.52 12.50 -6.02
N ALA A 112 6.51 11.90 -4.81
CA ALA A 112 5.29 11.39 -4.22
C ALA A 112 4.26 12.50 -4.02
N LYS A 113 3.03 12.28 -4.50
CA LYS A 113 1.93 13.25 -4.41
C LYS A 113 1.14 13.17 -3.10
N LEU A 114 1.26 12.06 -2.39
CA LEU A 114 0.60 11.82 -1.11
C LEU A 114 1.41 10.81 -0.30
N LEU A 115 1.35 10.92 1.02
CA LEU A 115 1.96 9.97 1.95
C LEU A 115 0.91 9.37 2.88
N PHE A 116 0.84 8.04 2.94
CA PHE A 116 0.17 7.33 4.01
C PHE A 116 1.11 7.13 5.20
N VAL A 117 0.65 7.52 6.40
CA VAL A 117 1.37 7.37 7.66
C VAL A 117 0.68 6.30 8.50
N GLY A 118 1.33 5.15 8.69
CA GLY A 118 0.75 4.03 9.40
C GLY A 118 1.34 3.78 10.78
N LYS A 119 1.39 2.49 11.18
CA LYS A 119 1.99 2.07 12.44
C LYS A 119 3.50 2.25 12.40
N LEU A 120 4.02 3.05 13.32
CA LEU A 120 5.45 3.34 13.45
C LEU A 120 5.86 3.27 14.93
N ASP A 121 7.16 3.16 15.17
CA ASP A 121 7.76 3.42 16.47
C ASP A 121 8.67 4.66 16.30
N GLY A 122 8.30 5.78 16.90
CA GLY A 122 9.10 7.00 16.85
C GLY A 122 8.75 7.96 15.70
N TRP A 123 7.48 8.07 15.37
CA TRP A 123 6.96 9.00 14.36
C TRP A 123 7.48 10.43 14.51
N LEU A 124 7.57 10.95 15.76
CA LEU A 124 8.04 12.32 15.99
C LEU A 124 9.46 12.59 15.47
N GLY A 125 10.32 11.58 15.49
CA GLY A 125 11.67 11.65 14.91
C GLY A 125 11.68 11.55 13.37
N MET A 126 10.64 10.97 12.77
CA MET A 126 10.50 10.81 11.33
C MET A 126 9.77 11.98 10.66
N LYS A 127 8.81 12.58 11.36
CA LYS A 127 7.95 13.67 10.89
C LYS A 127 8.71 14.83 10.22
N PRO A 128 9.89 15.29 10.70
CA PRO A 128 10.65 16.33 10.03
C PRO A 128 11.12 15.98 8.61
N GLY A 129 11.10 14.70 8.26
CA GLY A 129 11.40 14.21 6.91
C GLY A 129 10.28 14.42 5.91
N ILE A 130 9.08 14.80 6.33
CA ILE A 130 7.96 15.03 5.42
C ILE A 130 8.11 16.40 4.77
N PRO A 131 8.12 16.51 3.43
CA PRO A 131 8.13 17.80 2.74
C PRO A 131 6.92 18.66 3.13
N GLU A 132 7.13 19.94 3.29
CA GLU A 132 6.05 20.89 3.55
C GLU A 132 5.04 20.86 2.40
N GLY A 133 3.75 20.87 2.75
CA GLY A 133 2.67 20.83 1.75
C GLY A 133 2.37 19.46 1.16
N LEU A 134 3.14 18.40 1.48
CA LEU A 134 2.79 17.05 1.02
C LEU A 134 1.54 16.56 1.75
N PRO A 135 0.43 16.26 1.03
CA PRO A 135 -0.76 15.70 1.64
C PRO A 135 -0.47 14.38 2.34
N CYS A 136 -1.01 14.21 3.55
CA CYS A 136 -0.85 12.97 4.31
C CYS A 136 -2.20 12.42 4.77
N ILE A 137 -2.31 11.08 4.85
CA ILE A 137 -3.46 10.36 5.42
C ILE A 137 -2.91 9.39 6.47
N HIS A 138 -3.53 9.36 7.67
CA HIS A 138 -3.11 8.40 8.68
C HIS A 138 -3.92 7.10 8.63
N HIS A 139 -3.26 5.96 8.91
CA HIS A 139 -3.91 4.67 9.17
C HIS A 139 -4.44 4.60 10.62
N PRO A 140 -5.38 3.68 10.92
CA PRO A 140 -5.95 3.54 12.27
C PRO A 140 -4.93 3.25 13.38
N LEU A 141 -3.82 2.57 13.05
CA LEU A 141 -2.76 2.24 14.01
C LEU A 141 -1.60 3.26 14.03
N ALA A 142 -1.75 4.42 13.39
CA ALA A 142 -0.76 5.50 13.47
C ALA A 142 -0.66 6.07 14.89
N GLU A 143 0.47 6.69 15.21
CA GLU A 143 0.69 7.36 16.49
C GLU A 143 -0.25 8.58 16.67
N ALA A 144 -0.51 8.94 17.92
CA ALA A 144 -1.49 9.97 18.28
C ALA A 144 -1.21 11.34 17.62
N ASP A 145 0.05 11.72 17.45
CA ASP A 145 0.43 12.97 16.79
C ASP A 145 0.05 12.96 15.30
N ALA A 146 0.30 11.84 14.59
CA ALA A 146 -0.10 11.69 13.19
C ALA A 146 -1.63 11.75 13.06
N LYS A 147 -2.38 11.10 13.96
CA LYS A 147 -3.85 11.14 14.00
C LYS A 147 -4.42 12.54 14.22
N LYS A 148 -3.73 13.38 14.97
CA LYS A 148 -4.13 14.78 15.20
C LYS A 148 -3.78 15.69 14.02
N SER A 149 -2.75 15.33 13.26
CA SER A 149 -2.18 16.20 12.21
C SER A 149 -2.83 15.97 10.84
N TYR A 150 -3.35 14.77 10.56
CA TYR A 150 -3.78 14.37 9.23
C TYR A 150 -5.18 13.75 9.24
N PRO A 151 -5.94 13.78 8.11
CA PRO A 151 -7.19 13.05 7.96
C PRO A 151 -6.98 11.54 8.11
N GLY A 152 -7.97 10.86 8.68
CA GLY A 152 -7.92 9.44 8.95
C GLY A 152 -8.48 8.57 7.83
N TRP A 153 -7.91 7.37 7.66
CA TRP A 153 -8.41 6.35 6.75
C TRP A 153 -9.90 6.06 6.95
N ASP A 154 -10.32 5.80 8.21
CA ASP A 154 -11.69 5.40 8.51
C ASP A 154 -12.68 6.51 8.18
N ASP A 155 -12.35 7.76 8.49
CA ASP A 155 -13.20 8.92 8.18
C ASP A 155 -13.38 9.14 6.68
N ILE A 156 -12.30 8.91 5.90
CA ILE A 156 -12.33 9.03 4.45
C ILE A 156 -13.21 7.91 3.86
N VAL A 157 -12.96 6.67 4.26
CA VAL A 157 -13.72 5.50 3.79
C VAL A 157 -15.20 5.63 4.12
N ALA A 158 -15.56 6.11 5.31
CA ALA A 158 -16.96 6.30 5.71
C ALA A 158 -17.71 7.32 4.83
N LYS A 159 -17.02 8.31 4.27
CA LYS A 159 -17.61 9.44 3.52
C LYS A 159 -17.51 9.29 2.01
N THR A 160 -16.68 8.35 1.51
CA THR A 160 -16.39 8.20 0.09
C THR A 160 -17.16 7.02 -0.49
N ALA A 161 -17.89 7.21 -1.59
CA ALA A 161 -18.50 6.12 -2.32
C ALA A 161 -17.40 5.22 -2.96
N PRO A 162 -17.58 3.89 -3.01
CA PRO A 162 -16.60 3.02 -3.60
C PRO A 162 -16.44 3.27 -5.11
N LEU A 163 -15.23 3.15 -5.61
CA LEU A 163 -14.94 3.19 -7.04
C LEU A 163 -15.71 2.08 -7.76
N ALA A 164 -16.38 2.42 -8.85
CA ALA A 164 -17.18 1.47 -9.62
C ALA A 164 -16.30 0.52 -10.44
N GLY A 165 -16.78 -0.71 -10.63
CA GLY A 165 -16.16 -1.72 -11.47
C GLY A 165 -14.97 -2.42 -10.82
N GLU A 166 -14.18 -3.07 -11.67
CA GLU A 166 -12.97 -3.81 -11.31
C GLU A 166 -11.77 -3.24 -12.08
N PRO A 167 -11.15 -2.13 -11.62
CA PRO A 167 -9.96 -1.61 -12.27
C PRO A 167 -8.86 -2.66 -12.34
N VAL A 168 -8.27 -2.82 -13.51
CA VAL A 168 -7.17 -3.76 -13.74
C VAL A 168 -5.94 -3.02 -14.23
N ARG A 169 -4.77 -3.60 -14.00
CA ARG A 169 -3.49 -3.04 -14.46
C ARG A 169 -2.82 -4.04 -15.38
N PRO A 170 -2.25 -3.58 -16.51
CA PRO A 170 -1.39 -4.42 -17.34
C PRO A 170 -0.21 -5.00 -16.57
N ALA A 171 0.24 -6.19 -16.97
CA ALA A 171 1.36 -6.88 -16.31
C ALA A 171 2.66 -6.06 -16.35
N ASP A 172 2.86 -5.28 -17.40
CA ASP A 172 4.06 -4.46 -17.61
C ASP A 172 3.99 -3.08 -16.95
N ASP A 173 2.84 -2.70 -16.39
CA ASP A 173 2.73 -1.47 -15.62
C ASP A 173 3.55 -1.54 -14.33
N LEU A 174 4.08 -0.39 -13.90
CA LEU A 174 4.75 -0.28 -12.62
C LEU A 174 3.75 -0.44 -11.48
N SER A 175 4.05 -1.38 -10.58
CA SER A 175 3.27 -1.60 -9.34
C SER A 175 3.87 -0.85 -8.17
N THR A 176 5.20 -0.88 -8.04
CA THR A 176 5.90 -0.31 -6.88
C THR A 176 7.31 0.13 -7.21
N ILE A 177 7.81 1.14 -6.48
CA ILE A 177 9.20 1.58 -6.50
C ILE A 177 9.75 1.40 -5.09
N MET A 178 10.64 0.41 -4.91
CA MET A 178 11.26 0.12 -3.61
C MET A 178 12.62 0.80 -3.51
N TYR A 179 12.81 1.62 -2.47
CA TYR A 179 14.08 2.31 -2.24
C TYR A 179 15.02 1.45 -1.41
N THR A 180 16.26 1.32 -1.88
CA THR A 180 17.34 0.63 -1.17
C THR A 180 18.46 1.62 -0.82
N SER A 181 19.22 1.33 0.25
CA SER A 181 20.44 2.07 0.57
C SER A 181 21.49 1.77 -0.51
N GLY A 182 21.70 2.73 -1.41
CA GLY A 182 22.74 2.61 -2.43
C GLY A 182 24.14 2.63 -1.80
N THR A 183 25.10 1.96 -2.41
CA THR A 183 26.53 1.99 -2.02
C THR A 183 27.14 3.40 -2.07
N THR A 184 26.48 4.35 -2.74
CA THR A 184 26.90 5.75 -2.90
C THR A 184 26.22 6.71 -1.90
N GLY A 185 25.46 6.21 -0.93
CA GLY A 185 24.79 7.01 0.10
C GLY A 185 23.45 7.64 -0.31
N ALA A 186 23.14 7.76 -1.60
CA ALA A 186 21.83 8.21 -2.07
C ALA A 186 20.85 7.03 -2.24
N PRO A 187 19.58 7.15 -1.82
CA PRO A 187 18.59 6.11 -2.03
C PRO A 187 18.37 5.84 -3.52
N LYS A 188 18.31 4.57 -3.92
CA LYS A 188 18.02 4.13 -5.29
C LYS A 188 16.65 3.46 -5.35
N GLY A 189 15.78 3.93 -6.24
CA GLY A 189 14.46 3.35 -6.46
C GLY A 189 14.54 2.18 -7.44
N VAL A 190 14.23 0.98 -6.97
CA VAL A 190 14.09 -0.21 -7.81
C VAL A 190 12.66 -0.32 -8.27
N MET A 191 12.43 -0.26 -9.57
CA MET A 191 11.12 -0.30 -10.20
C MET A 191 10.68 -1.75 -10.41
N HIS A 192 9.49 -2.09 -9.94
CA HIS A 192 8.87 -3.39 -10.15
C HIS A 192 7.57 -3.25 -10.93
N THR A 193 7.42 -4.03 -11.99
CA THR A 193 6.13 -4.20 -12.68
C THR A 193 5.26 -5.19 -11.92
N PHE A 194 3.97 -5.25 -12.24
CA PHE A 194 3.07 -6.28 -11.70
C PHE A 194 3.55 -7.69 -12.05
N ALA A 195 4.09 -7.91 -13.26
CA ALA A 195 4.67 -9.19 -13.65
C ALA A 195 5.86 -9.57 -12.78
N ASN A 196 6.80 -8.65 -12.54
CA ASN A 196 7.97 -8.93 -11.71
C ASN A 196 7.58 -9.21 -10.25
N PHE A 197 6.62 -8.46 -9.72
CA PHE A 197 6.09 -8.67 -8.38
C PHE A 197 5.48 -10.08 -8.24
N MET A 198 4.63 -10.50 -9.19
CA MET A 198 4.00 -11.81 -9.16
C MET A 198 4.98 -12.96 -9.42
N ALA A 199 6.00 -12.76 -10.26
CA ALA A 199 7.06 -13.76 -10.43
C ALA A 199 7.82 -14.02 -9.12
N ALA A 200 8.10 -12.97 -8.36
CA ALA A 200 8.75 -13.10 -7.04
C ALA A 200 7.84 -13.82 -6.03
N VAL A 201 6.52 -13.53 -6.02
CA VAL A 201 5.53 -14.21 -5.19
C VAL A 201 5.45 -15.71 -5.55
N ALA A 202 5.34 -16.03 -6.84
CA ALA A 202 5.27 -17.42 -7.31
C ALA A 202 6.52 -18.22 -6.90
N ALA A 203 7.71 -17.67 -7.11
CA ALA A 203 8.97 -18.30 -6.70
C ALA A 203 9.08 -18.48 -5.17
N GLY A 204 8.47 -17.59 -4.39
CA GLY A 204 8.36 -17.71 -2.94
C GLY A 204 7.43 -18.85 -2.53
N LEU A 205 6.26 -18.95 -3.15
CA LEU A 205 5.26 -19.98 -2.85
C LEU A 205 5.75 -21.40 -3.17
N GLU A 206 6.53 -21.60 -4.24
CA GLU A 206 7.13 -22.89 -4.58
C GLU A 206 8.08 -23.42 -3.49
N ARG A 207 8.60 -22.54 -2.62
CA ARG A 207 9.51 -22.87 -1.53
C ARG A 207 8.81 -23.13 -0.19
N ILE A 208 7.49 -22.87 -0.11
CA ILE A 208 6.70 -23.15 1.09
C ILE A 208 6.32 -24.64 1.07
N PRO A 209 6.68 -25.44 2.10
CA PRO A 209 6.29 -26.85 2.15
C PRO A 209 4.77 -27.02 2.08
N ALA A 210 4.32 -28.02 1.34
CA ALA A 210 2.90 -28.40 1.29
C ALA A 210 2.42 -28.72 2.71
N GLY A 211 1.46 -27.93 3.22
CA GLY A 211 0.92 -28.05 4.57
C GLY A 211 1.10 -26.81 5.48
N CYS A 212 1.79 -25.79 5.00
CA CYS A 212 1.94 -24.49 5.68
C CYS A 212 1.07 -23.37 5.06
N ALA A 213 0.14 -23.72 4.16
CA ALA A 213 -0.76 -22.77 3.49
C ALA A 213 -2.18 -22.86 4.05
#